data_20694e778a38892be7d3bb3595b59cad
#
_entry.id   20694e778a38892be7d3bb3595b59cad
#
_cell.length_a   1.000
_cell.length_b   1.000
_cell.length_c   1.000
_cell.angle_alpha   90.00
_cell.angle_beta   90.00
_cell.angle_gamma   90.00
#
_symmetry.space_group_name_H-M   'P 1'
#
loop_
_entity.id
_entity.type
_entity.pdbx_description
1 polymer ?
#
loop_
_entity_poly.entity_id
_entity_poly.type
_entity_poly.pdbx_seq_one_letter_code
_entity_poly.pdbx_strand_id
1 'polypeptide(L)'
;MERGIEIPTLDRKRNWEFTPTAKVGDTVTRGLELGYVIEGRVRHKIMVPFKLQGTYTIGMLAKSGHYTVEATIAKLVDEKGEEVLVSMLQKWPIKNRLIAGQPRPKNRLLETGMRAIDTMFPILMGSTTCSPGPFGAGKTVIQHLISKYANVDIVIIVACGERAGEVVEVITEFPHLLDPRYHEPLMNRTTIICNTSSMPVAARESSIYMGITIAEYYRQMGLNVLLLADSTSRWAQAMREVSARLEEIPGEEAFPAYLTSRIHSFYERAGVIETPNQKLGSISIIGAVSPAGGNFDEPVTQATLMVVDTFLCLSRSLSDQRRYPAISRDLSYSSNIPAAAEFLKKSAADWEYSVQTARRILLEGLEIEKRMDVVGEDAIQMPDYVTYLKKELFDFSYLQQNAFDQEDVYCPMDRQVELMKVYDKIFASPFLFKNHDTARKSFLSLQNELKNLNYTAFRSESYQENKSRIEKRIEEMLDTCK
;
A
#
# COMPACT_ATOMS: atom_id res chain seq x y z
N MET A 1 -22.20 -3.20 -24.21
CA MET A 1 -21.63 -2.33 -25.27
C MET A 1 -21.81 -3.04 -26.59
N GLU A 2 -22.32 -2.35 -27.59
CA GLU A 2 -22.37 -2.89 -28.95
C GLU A 2 -20.94 -2.97 -29.51
N ARG A 3 -20.70 -3.96 -30.40
CA ARG A 3 -19.38 -4.11 -31.01
C ARG A 3 -19.07 -2.94 -31.94
N GLY A 4 -17.86 -2.37 -31.82
CA GLY A 4 -17.39 -1.28 -32.68
C GLY A 4 -17.64 0.13 -32.17
N ILE A 5 -18.21 0.29 -30.97
CA ILE A 5 -18.35 1.63 -30.37
C ILE A 5 -17.03 1.99 -29.65
N GLU A 6 -16.36 3.02 -30.12
CA GLU A 6 -15.25 3.65 -29.42
C GLU A 6 -15.78 4.74 -28.48
N ILE A 7 -15.64 4.52 -27.18
CA ILE A 7 -15.94 5.53 -26.17
C ILE A 7 -14.64 6.27 -25.85
N PRO A 8 -14.59 7.61 -26.04
CA PRO A 8 -13.43 8.39 -25.65
C PRO A 8 -13.14 8.23 -24.16
N THR A 9 -11.87 8.01 -23.79
CA THR A 9 -11.44 7.87 -22.39
C THR A 9 -11.59 9.16 -21.58
N LEU A 10 -11.66 10.30 -22.24
CA LEU A 10 -11.93 11.62 -21.64
C LEU A 10 -13.15 12.25 -22.31
N ASP A 11 -13.96 12.93 -21.51
CA ASP A 11 -15.07 13.76 -22.03
C ASP A 11 -14.47 14.98 -22.75
N ARG A 12 -14.53 14.95 -24.08
CA ARG A 12 -13.97 16.00 -24.93
C ARG A 12 -14.83 17.26 -24.99
N LYS A 13 -16.08 17.17 -24.56
CA LYS A 13 -17.04 18.32 -24.59
C LYS A 13 -17.04 19.07 -23.27
N ARG A 14 -16.55 18.51 -22.19
CA ARG A 14 -16.49 19.14 -20.89
C ARG A 14 -15.55 20.33 -20.91
N ASN A 15 -16.01 21.45 -20.39
CA ASN A 15 -15.19 22.64 -20.17
C ASN A 15 -14.53 22.59 -18.80
N TRP A 16 -13.25 22.93 -18.78
CA TRP A 16 -12.43 23.01 -17.58
C TRP A 16 -11.94 24.44 -17.40
N GLU A 17 -11.97 24.96 -16.18
CA GLU A 17 -11.42 26.26 -15.85
C GLU A 17 -9.89 26.15 -15.75
N PHE A 18 -9.21 26.59 -16.81
CA PHE A 18 -7.75 26.61 -16.87
C PHE A 18 -7.21 27.89 -16.25
N THR A 19 -6.23 27.73 -15.33
CA THR A 19 -5.49 28.84 -14.71
C THR A 19 -4.01 28.71 -15.08
N PRO A 20 -3.42 29.62 -15.86
CA PRO A 20 -2.00 29.61 -16.21
C PRO A 20 -1.12 29.91 -15.01
N THR A 21 0.03 29.22 -14.91
CA THR A 21 1.08 29.46 -13.90
C THR A 21 2.39 29.91 -14.52
N ALA A 22 2.66 29.47 -15.74
CA ALA A 22 3.79 29.93 -16.55
C ALA A 22 3.49 31.26 -17.26
N LYS A 23 4.50 31.86 -17.88
CA LYS A 23 4.39 33.11 -18.64
C LYS A 23 4.93 32.93 -20.05
N VAL A 24 4.42 33.74 -20.98
CA VAL A 24 4.98 33.84 -22.32
C VAL A 24 6.43 34.32 -22.24
N GLY A 25 7.32 33.64 -22.94
CA GLY A 25 8.75 33.86 -22.90
C GLY A 25 9.51 32.93 -21.92
N ASP A 26 8.79 32.22 -21.03
CA ASP A 26 9.46 31.24 -20.15
C ASP A 26 10.04 30.09 -20.94
N THR A 27 11.20 29.62 -20.50
CA THR A 27 11.87 28.45 -21.03
C THR A 27 11.37 27.20 -20.30
N VAL A 28 10.89 26.21 -21.04
CA VAL A 28 10.25 25.02 -20.48
C VAL A 28 10.79 23.73 -21.09
N THR A 29 10.76 22.67 -20.29
CA THR A 29 11.06 21.31 -20.71
C THR A 29 9.89 20.38 -20.37
N ARG A 30 9.91 19.15 -20.89
CA ARG A 30 8.86 18.14 -20.61
C ARG A 30 8.56 18.02 -19.11
N GLY A 31 7.28 17.98 -18.78
CA GLY A 31 6.81 17.82 -17.40
C GLY A 31 6.78 19.10 -16.57
N LEU A 32 7.26 20.25 -17.07
CA LEU A 32 7.06 21.54 -16.41
C LEU A 32 5.59 21.99 -16.50
N GLU A 33 5.10 22.60 -15.43
CA GLU A 33 3.72 23.07 -15.29
C GLU A 33 3.50 24.33 -16.15
N LEU A 34 2.50 24.29 -17.03
CA LEU A 34 2.00 25.43 -17.79
C LEU A 34 0.87 26.15 -17.07
N GLY A 35 0.07 25.40 -16.33
CA GLY A 35 -1.08 25.84 -15.59
C GLY A 35 -1.78 24.65 -14.94
N TYR A 36 -2.99 24.85 -14.44
CA TYR A 36 -3.76 23.80 -13.80
C TYR A 36 -5.26 23.99 -14.02
N VAL A 37 -5.99 22.90 -13.77
CA VAL A 37 -7.45 22.86 -13.59
C VAL A 37 -7.75 22.23 -12.23
N ILE A 38 -8.92 22.50 -11.67
CA ILE A 38 -9.37 21.86 -10.43
C ILE A 38 -10.23 20.66 -10.78
N GLU A 39 -9.78 19.49 -10.36
CA GLU A 39 -10.48 18.22 -10.49
C GLU A 39 -10.79 17.66 -9.08
N GLY A 40 -12.02 17.90 -8.63
CA GLY A 40 -12.39 17.64 -7.24
C GLY A 40 -11.49 18.43 -6.29
N ARG A 41 -10.64 17.73 -5.52
CA ARG A 41 -9.65 18.33 -4.61
C ARG A 41 -8.26 18.48 -5.23
N VAL A 42 -8.04 17.80 -6.35
CA VAL A 42 -6.72 17.75 -6.96
C VAL A 42 -6.53 18.98 -7.84
N ARG A 43 -5.46 19.71 -7.56
CA ARG A 43 -4.93 20.69 -8.51
C ARG A 43 -4.23 19.91 -9.63
N HIS A 44 -5.00 19.60 -10.66
CA HIS A 44 -4.54 18.83 -11.79
C HIS A 44 -3.66 19.71 -12.69
N LYS A 45 -2.37 19.45 -12.67
CA LYS A 45 -1.39 20.24 -13.43
C LYS A 45 -1.44 19.90 -14.91
N ILE A 46 -1.51 20.92 -15.72
CA ILE A 46 -1.32 20.81 -17.16
C ILE A 46 0.15 21.04 -17.46
N MET A 47 0.82 20.01 -17.91
CA MET A 47 2.28 19.98 -18.05
C MET A 47 2.68 19.95 -19.54
N VAL A 48 3.88 20.46 -19.80
CA VAL A 48 4.52 20.30 -21.11
C VAL A 48 4.54 18.83 -21.51
N PRO A 49 4.08 18.46 -22.73
CA PRO A 49 3.95 17.08 -23.14
C PRO A 49 5.22 16.26 -22.99
N PHE A 50 5.11 15.05 -22.39
CA PHE A 50 6.26 14.19 -22.09
C PHE A 50 6.95 13.63 -23.34
N LYS A 51 6.29 13.64 -24.50
CA LYS A 51 6.89 13.25 -25.79
C LYS A 51 7.90 14.26 -26.32
N LEU A 52 7.83 15.51 -25.86
CA LEU A 52 8.72 16.57 -26.29
C LEU A 52 10.09 16.41 -25.63
N GLN A 53 11.16 16.51 -26.43
CA GLN A 53 12.53 16.45 -25.95
C GLN A 53 13.21 17.78 -26.20
N GLY A 54 14.14 18.14 -25.32
CA GLY A 54 14.85 19.41 -25.41
C GLY A 54 14.14 20.56 -24.70
N THR A 55 14.48 21.76 -25.08
CA THR A 55 14.08 23.01 -24.44
C THR A 55 13.18 23.79 -25.40
N TYR A 56 12.13 24.38 -24.88
CA TYR A 56 11.15 25.16 -25.63
C TYR A 56 10.93 26.51 -24.96
N THR A 57 10.56 27.52 -25.75
CA THR A 57 10.09 28.81 -25.24
C THR A 57 8.59 28.91 -25.43
N ILE A 58 7.87 29.43 -24.43
CA ILE A 58 6.43 29.64 -24.53
C ILE A 58 6.15 30.87 -25.44
N GLY A 59 5.72 30.61 -26.65
CA GLY A 59 5.34 31.66 -27.61
C GLY A 59 3.93 32.23 -27.39
N MET A 60 3.00 31.36 -26.89
CA MET A 60 1.63 31.77 -26.52
C MET A 60 1.15 30.89 -25.37
N LEU A 61 0.42 31.49 -24.42
CA LEU A 61 -0.27 30.82 -23.34
C LEU A 61 -1.70 31.40 -23.21
N ALA A 62 -2.67 30.48 -23.09
CA ALA A 62 -4.06 30.84 -22.87
C ALA A 62 -4.24 31.59 -21.55
N LYS A 63 -5.13 32.59 -21.55
CA LYS A 63 -5.54 33.28 -20.31
C LYS A 63 -6.41 32.37 -19.45
N SER A 64 -6.61 32.78 -18.20
CA SER A 64 -7.59 32.09 -17.35
C SER A 64 -8.96 32.08 -17.99
N GLY A 65 -9.61 30.91 -18.05
CA GLY A 65 -10.89 30.74 -18.73
C GLY A 65 -11.29 29.28 -18.90
N HIS A 66 -12.45 29.08 -19.52
CA HIS A 66 -13.02 27.76 -19.75
C HIS A 66 -12.61 27.18 -21.11
N TYR A 67 -11.97 26.02 -21.10
CA TYR A 67 -11.47 25.35 -22.30
C TYR A 67 -11.83 23.86 -22.27
N THR A 68 -12.06 23.29 -23.44
CA THR A 68 -12.16 21.85 -23.61
C THR A 68 -10.75 21.23 -23.57
N VAL A 69 -10.65 19.93 -23.35
CA VAL A 69 -9.35 19.24 -23.29
C VAL A 69 -8.59 19.26 -24.63
N GLU A 70 -9.27 19.47 -25.75
CA GLU A 70 -8.68 19.57 -27.09
C GLU A 70 -8.28 20.99 -27.49
N ALA A 71 -8.78 22.01 -26.78
CA ALA A 71 -8.45 23.40 -27.07
C ALA A 71 -6.93 23.64 -26.88
N THR A 72 -6.36 24.41 -27.81
CA THR A 72 -4.95 24.83 -27.70
C THR A 72 -4.80 25.81 -26.55
N ILE A 73 -4.02 25.44 -25.54
CA ILE A 73 -3.73 26.25 -24.35
C ILE A 73 -2.36 26.92 -24.40
N ALA A 74 -1.41 26.33 -25.13
CA ALA A 74 -0.09 26.92 -25.30
C ALA A 74 0.49 26.61 -26.69
N LYS A 75 1.42 27.48 -27.11
CA LYS A 75 2.24 27.32 -28.28
C LYS A 75 3.69 27.37 -27.82
N LEU A 76 4.42 26.29 -28.06
CA LEU A 76 5.81 26.15 -27.71
C LEU A 76 6.67 26.26 -28.94
N VAL A 77 7.80 26.94 -28.84
CA VAL A 77 8.75 27.16 -29.95
C VAL A 77 10.06 26.51 -29.55
N ASP A 78 10.61 25.66 -30.39
CA ASP A 78 11.92 25.05 -30.18
C ASP A 78 13.09 25.96 -30.57
N GLU A 79 14.31 25.52 -30.39
CA GLU A 79 15.52 26.26 -30.74
C GLU A 79 15.67 26.52 -32.25
N LYS A 80 14.94 25.77 -33.08
CA LYS A 80 14.96 25.89 -34.54
C LYS A 80 13.83 26.80 -35.05
N GLY A 81 12.95 27.28 -34.17
CA GLY A 81 11.78 28.04 -34.49
C GLY A 81 10.56 27.23 -34.91
N GLU A 82 10.60 25.89 -34.73
CA GLU A 82 9.44 25.03 -34.99
C GLU A 82 8.39 25.20 -33.88
N GLU A 83 7.12 25.28 -34.27
CA GLU A 83 6.01 25.54 -33.38
C GLU A 83 5.27 24.26 -33.05
N VAL A 84 5.02 24.02 -31.76
CA VAL A 84 4.24 22.89 -31.24
C VAL A 84 3.02 23.42 -30.50
N LEU A 85 1.83 23.02 -30.94
CA LEU A 85 0.58 23.35 -30.26
C LEU A 85 0.35 22.33 -29.10
N VAL A 86 0.01 22.85 -27.94
CA VAL A 86 -0.24 22.08 -26.72
C VAL A 86 -1.68 22.28 -26.27
N SER A 87 -2.36 21.16 -26.02
CA SER A 87 -3.68 21.10 -25.41
C SER A 87 -3.60 20.44 -24.03
N MET A 88 -4.72 20.33 -23.31
CA MET A 88 -4.78 19.60 -22.05
C MET A 88 -4.78 18.07 -22.25
N LEU A 89 -4.85 17.60 -23.50
CA LEU A 89 -4.84 16.19 -23.87
C LEU A 89 -3.43 15.72 -24.25
N GLN A 90 -2.98 14.61 -23.68
CA GLN A 90 -1.75 13.95 -24.09
C GLN A 90 -2.03 12.48 -24.44
N LYS A 91 -1.35 11.98 -25.48
CA LYS A 91 -1.33 10.56 -25.84
C LYS A 91 0.01 9.97 -25.46
N TRP A 92 -0.01 8.85 -24.71
CA TRP A 92 1.19 8.17 -24.24
C TRP A 92 1.08 6.65 -24.42
N PRO A 93 2.13 5.95 -24.92
CA PRO A 93 2.15 4.50 -24.99
C PRO A 93 2.24 3.91 -23.58
N ILE A 94 1.22 3.15 -23.15
CA ILE A 94 1.11 2.65 -21.77
C ILE A 94 2.23 1.71 -21.34
N LYS A 95 2.89 1.02 -22.29
CA LYS A 95 4.05 0.15 -21.99
C LYS A 95 5.34 0.92 -21.73
N ASN A 96 5.40 2.19 -22.13
CA ASN A 96 6.57 3.03 -21.91
C ASN A 96 6.47 3.76 -20.56
N ARG A 97 7.58 3.83 -19.85
CA ARG A 97 7.66 4.60 -18.58
C ARG A 97 7.47 6.09 -18.87
N LEU A 98 6.65 6.74 -18.04
CA LEU A 98 6.45 8.18 -18.09
C LEU A 98 7.29 8.84 -17.00
N ILE A 99 8.50 9.28 -17.33
CA ILE A 99 9.44 9.89 -16.39
C ILE A 99 9.96 11.23 -16.93
N ALA A 100 9.77 12.28 -16.12
CA ALA A 100 10.52 13.52 -16.17
C ALA A 100 10.94 13.87 -14.73
N GLY A 101 12.22 14.11 -14.49
CA GLY A 101 12.75 14.36 -13.14
C GLY A 101 13.80 13.34 -12.71
N GLN A 102 14.21 13.45 -11.45
CA GLN A 102 15.33 12.67 -10.89
C GLN A 102 14.83 11.70 -9.81
N PRO A 103 15.29 10.43 -9.81
CA PRO A 103 15.02 9.50 -8.73
C PRO A 103 15.52 10.04 -7.39
N ARG A 104 14.75 9.76 -6.32
CA ARG A 104 15.10 10.11 -4.94
C ARG A 104 14.97 8.89 -4.02
N PRO A 105 15.71 8.83 -2.91
CA PRO A 105 15.59 7.75 -1.93
C PRO A 105 14.19 7.65 -1.33
N LYS A 106 13.79 6.44 -0.97
CA LYS A 106 12.56 6.14 -0.22
C LYS A 106 12.85 6.39 1.27
N ASN A 107 12.36 7.46 1.85
CA ASN A 107 12.68 7.88 3.21
C ASN A 107 11.46 8.32 4.03
N ARG A 108 10.24 8.07 3.55
CA ARG A 108 8.99 8.42 4.23
C ARG A 108 8.13 7.19 4.39
N LEU A 109 7.57 7.00 5.58
CA LEU A 109 6.64 5.91 5.86
C LEU A 109 5.32 6.13 5.11
N LEU A 110 4.82 5.08 4.48
CA LEU A 110 3.45 4.99 4.01
C LEU A 110 2.63 4.41 5.17
N GLU A 111 1.99 5.29 5.93
CA GLU A 111 1.17 4.88 7.05
C GLU A 111 -0.12 4.26 6.54
N THR A 112 -0.37 3.03 6.93
CA THR A 112 -1.59 2.29 6.58
C THR A 112 -2.63 2.33 7.70
N GLY A 113 -2.21 2.66 8.92
CA GLY A 113 -3.01 2.58 10.13
C GLY A 113 -3.19 1.15 10.64
N MET A 114 -2.55 0.18 10.00
CA MET A 114 -2.53 -1.22 10.43
C MET A 114 -1.26 -1.50 11.23
N ARG A 115 -1.40 -1.77 12.53
CA ARG A 115 -0.27 -2.04 13.44
C ARG A 115 0.64 -3.15 12.94
N ALA A 116 0.06 -4.23 12.41
CA ALA A 116 0.83 -5.35 11.87
C ALA A 116 1.72 -4.95 10.68
N ILE A 117 1.26 -4.04 9.82
CA ILE A 117 2.02 -3.56 8.66
C ILE A 117 3.00 -2.48 9.11
N ASP A 118 2.50 -1.39 9.68
CA ASP A 118 3.30 -0.18 9.95
C ASP A 118 4.44 -0.46 10.93
N THR A 119 4.22 -1.38 11.91
CA THR A 119 5.24 -1.75 12.90
C THR A 119 6.15 -2.88 12.43
N MET A 120 5.56 -4.02 11.99
CA MET A 120 6.34 -5.24 11.74
C MET A 120 6.88 -5.33 10.31
N PHE A 121 6.12 -4.83 9.34
CA PHE A 121 6.41 -4.94 7.91
C PHE A 121 6.22 -3.62 7.18
N PRO A 122 6.93 -2.54 7.59
CA PRO A 122 6.69 -1.19 7.10
C PRO A 122 6.82 -1.06 5.59
N ILE A 123 5.93 -0.26 5.02
CA ILE A 123 5.94 0.14 3.62
C ILE A 123 6.38 1.60 3.55
N LEU A 124 7.31 1.93 2.67
CA LEU A 124 7.70 3.32 2.44
C LEU A 124 6.97 3.91 1.22
N MET A 125 6.83 5.22 1.19
CA MET A 125 6.44 5.93 -0.02
C MET A 125 7.39 5.58 -1.17
N GLY A 126 6.86 5.07 -2.27
CA GLY A 126 7.66 4.61 -3.41
C GLY A 126 8.10 3.15 -3.35
N SER A 127 7.71 2.38 -2.31
CA SER A 127 8.06 0.97 -2.19
C SER A 127 7.15 0.05 -2.99
N THR A 128 7.67 -1.14 -3.23
CA THR A 128 6.97 -2.24 -3.87
C THR A 128 6.59 -3.29 -2.83
N THR A 129 5.34 -3.73 -2.85
CA THR A 129 4.81 -4.70 -1.91
C THR A 129 4.07 -5.79 -2.65
N CYS A 130 4.28 -7.04 -2.23
CA CYS A 130 3.49 -8.19 -2.65
C CYS A 130 2.64 -8.68 -1.48
N SER A 131 1.36 -8.93 -1.75
CA SER A 131 0.44 -9.56 -0.80
C SER A 131 -0.09 -10.86 -1.36
N PRO A 132 0.68 -11.96 -1.23
CA PRO A 132 0.20 -13.27 -1.63
C PRO A 132 -0.71 -13.87 -0.56
N GLY A 133 -1.66 -14.65 -1.01
CA GLY A 133 -2.50 -15.40 -0.09
C GLY A 133 -3.56 -16.22 -0.81
N PRO A 134 -4.04 -17.29 -0.17
CA PRO A 134 -5.13 -18.09 -0.70
C PRO A 134 -6.43 -17.29 -0.76
N PHE A 135 -7.39 -17.83 -1.48
CA PHE A 135 -8.74 -17.28 -1.51
C PHE A 135 -9.37 -17.29 -0.10
N GLY A 136 -10.03 -16.19 0.27
CA GLY A 136 -10.66 -16.03 1.59
C GLY A 136 -9.73 -15.63 2.73
N ALA A 137 -8.43 -15.40 2.48
CA ALA A 137 -7.49 -14.92 3.51
C ALA A 137 -7.59 -13.41 3.82
N GLY A 138 -8.55 -12.69 3.20
CA GLY A 138 -8.78 -11.26 3.47
C GLY A 138 -7.95 -10.29 2.62
N LYS A 139 -7.43 -10.71 1.45
CA LYS A 139 -6.66 -9.84 0.55
C LYS A 139 -7.39 -8.55 0.20
N THR A 140 -8.61 -8.67 -0.31
CA THR A 140 -9.44 -7.54 -0.73
C THR A 140 -9.76 -6.61 0.45
N VAL A 141 -10.07 -7.18 1.62
CA VAL A 141 -10.34 -6.38 2.84
C VAL A 141 -9.12 -5.54 3.23
N ILE A 142 -7.93 -6.13 3.26
CA ILE A 142 -6.68 -5.40 3.56
C ILE A 142 -6.45 -4.29 2.55
N GLN A 143 -6.61 -4.57 1.26
CA GLN A 143 -6.45 -3.56 0.21
C GLN A 143 -7.46 -2.42 0.33
N HIS A 144 -8.73 -2.71 0.62
CA HIS A 144 -9.75 -1.70 0.87
C HIS A 144 -9.42 -0.83 2.08
N LEU A 145 -8.96 -1.42 3.19
CA LEU A 145 -8.54 -0.69 4.37
C LEU A 145 -7.34 0.22 4.07
N ILE A 146 -6.32 -0.31 3.40
CA ILE A 146 -5.16 0.50 3.00
C ILE A 146 -5.59 1.63 2.05
N SER A 147 -6.48 1.38 1.08
CA SER A 147 -6.96 2.41 0.16
C SER A 147 -7.69 3.55 0.88
N LYS A 148 -8.44 3.21 1.95
CA LYS A 148 -9.21 4.15 2.74
C LYS A 148 -8.33 4.98 3.67
N TYR A 149 -7.38 4.35 4.35
CA TYR A 149 -6.65 4.97 5.46
C TYR A 149 -5.23 5.41 5.13
N ALA A 150 -4.62 4.89 4.05
CA ALA A 150 -3.24 5.28 3.70
C ALA A 150 -3.10 6.79 3.45
N ASN A 151 -1.98 7.33 3.95
CA ASN A 151 -1.65 8.76 3.87
C ASN A 151 -1.15 9.20 2.48
N VAL A 152 -1.85 8.78 1.43
CA VAL A 152 -1.55 9.10 0.02
C VAL A 152 -2.54 10.09 -0.58
N ASP A 153 -2.15 10.77 -1.65
CA ASP A 153 -3.00 11.76 -2.32
C ASP A 153 -3.99 11.10 -3.28
N ILE A 154 -3.54 10.09 -4.01
CA ILE A 154 -4.31 9.37 -5.04
C ILE A 154 -4.21 7.86 -4.80
N VAL A 155 -5.32 7.18 -5.01
CA VAL A 155 -5.40 5.71 -5.02
C VAL A 155 -5.80 5.24 -6.42
N ILE A 156 -5.09 4.27 -6.96
CA ILE A 156 -5.45 3.62 -8.23
C ILE A 156 -5.65 2.14 -7.94
N ILE A 157 -6.85 1.66 -8.24
CA ILE A 157 -7.21 0.25 -8.07
C ILE A 157 -7.30 -0.37 -9.46
N VAL A 158 -6.52 -1.41 -9.70
CA VAL A 158 -6.57 -2.21 -10.93
C VAL A 158 -7.07 -3.60 -10.59
N ALA A 159 -8.35 -3.85 -10.86
CA ALA A 159 -8.95 -5.17 -10.79
C ALA A 159 -8.72 -5.88 -12.13
N CYS A 160 -7.77 -6.82 -12.17
CA CYS A 160 -7.36 -7.53 -13.38
C CYS A 160 -7.85 -8.96 -13.36
N GLY A 161 -8.87 -9.26 -14.17
CA GLY A 161 -9.42 -10.62 -14.31
C GLY A 161 -10.20 -11.11 -13.08
N GLU A 162 -10.68 -10.20 -12.25
CA GLU A 162 -11.45 -10.51 -11.05
C GLU A 162 -12.88 -10.97 -11.36
N ARG A 163 -13.54 -11.56 -10.38
CA ARG A 163 -14.93 -12.01 -10.53
C ARG A 163 -15.86 -10.82 -10.65
N ALA A 164 -16.88 -10.92 -11.48
CA ALA A 164 -17.82 -9.82 -11.70
C ALA A 164 -18.48 -9.34 -10.38
N GLY A 165 -18.77 -10.25 -9.43
CA GLY A 165 -19.33 -9.90 -8.11
C GLY A 165 -18.41 -8.99 -7.29
N GLU A 166 -17.11 -9.31 -7.22
CA GLU A 166 -16.11 -8.52 -6.50
C GLU A 166 -15.92 -7.12 -7.13
N VAL A 167 -15.93 -7.07 -8.48
CA VAL A 167 -15.86 -5.80 -9.21
C VAL A 167 -17.11 -4.93 -8.94
N VAL A 168 -18.30 -5.54 -8.91
CA VAL A 168 -19.56 -4.83 -8.61
C VAL A 168 -19.52 -4.30 -7.17
N GLU A 169 -19.06 -5.08 -6.20
CA GLU A 169 -18.90 -4.66 -4.82
C GLU A 169 -18.02 -3.40 -4.70
N VAL A 170 -16.84 -3.42 -5.33
CA VAL A 170 -15.95 -2.24 -5.35
C VAL A 170 -16.64 -1.02 -5.96
N ILE A 171 -17.30 -1.17 -7.12
CA ILE A 171 -17.95 -0.05 -7.81
C ILE A 171 -19.16 0.50 -7.03
N THR A 172 -19.86 -0.35 -6.30
CA THR A 172 -21.06 0.05 -5.53
C THR A 172 -20.70 0.59 -4.15
N GLU A 173 -19.71 0.04 -3.46
CA GLU A 173 -19.36 0.45 -2.10
C GLU A 173 -18.45 1.68 -2.04
N PHE A 174 -17.44 1.77 -2.91
CA PHE A 174 -16.48 2.87 -2.89
C PHE A 174 -17.09 4.27 -2.96
N PRO A 175 -18.14 4.54 -3.76
CA PRO A 175 -18.78 5.85 -3.78
C PRO A 175 -19.42 6.27 -2.45
N HIS A 176 -19.77 5.30 -1.58
CA HIS A 176 -20.37 5.54 -0.28
C HIS A 176 -19.34 5.63 0.86
N LEU A 177 -18.10 5.22 0.61
CA LEU A 177 -17.02 5.33 1.58
C LEU A 177 -16.53 6.78 1.67
N LEU A 178 -16.36 7.25 2.91
CA LEU A 178 -15.79 8.56 3.19
C LEU A 178 -14.29 8.45 3.47
N ASP A 179 -13.51 9.38 2.93
CA ASP A 179 -12.11 9.57 3.32
C ASP A 179 -12.07 10.07 4.77
N PRO A 180 -11.46 9.35 5.70
CA PRO A 180 -11.47 9.72 7.12
C PRO A 180 -10.76 11.04 7.40
N ARG A 181 -9.87 11.50 6.52
CA ARG A 181 -9.11 12.75 6.68
C ARG A 181 -9.92 13.99 6.32
N TYR A 182 -10.87 13.83 5.39
CA TYR A 182 -11.53 14.99 4.76
C TYR A 182 -13.05 14.92 4.80
N HIS A 183 -13.62 13.77 5.20
CA HIS A 183 -15.07 13.50 5.24
C HIS A 183 -15.76 13.69 3.88
N GLU A 184 -15.02 13.48 2.79
CA GLU A 184 -15.51 13.51 1.42
C GLU A 184 -15.55 12.09 0.84
N PRO A 185 -16.34 11.85 -0.25
CA PRO A 185 -16.34 10.55 -0.92
C PRO A 185 -14.92 10.10 -1.32
N LEU A 186 -14.56 8.87 -0.96
CA LEU A 186 -13.26 8.28 -1.27
C LEU A 186 -12.99 8.27 -2.79
N MET A 187 -14.04 8.22 -3.60
CA MET A 187 -13.96 8.31 -5.07
C MET A 187 -13.35 9.61 -5.57
N ASN A 188 -13.37 10.70 -4.79
CA ASN A 188 -12.74 11.97 -5.20
C ASN A 188 -11.21 11.86 -5.38
N ARG A 189 -10.59 10.84 -4.79
CA ARG A 189 -9.15 10.56 -4.94
C ARG A 189 -8.85 9.16 -5.49
N THR A 190 -9.86 8.43 -5.97
CA THR A 190 -9.69 7.04 -6.40
C THR A 190 -10.01 6.88 -7.87
N THR A 191 -9.11 6.22 -8.60
CA THR A 191 -9.33 5.77 -9.97
C THR A 191 -9.42 4.26 -9.98
N ILE A 192 -10.50 3.71 -10.55
CA ILE A 192 -10.74 2.27 -10.61
C ILE A 192 -10.69 1.80 -12.06
N ILE A 193 -9.82 0.84 -12.35
CA ILE A 193 -9.70 0.17 -13.65
C ILE A 193 -10.15 -1.27 -13.46
N CYS A 194 -11.31 -1.62 -13.99
CA CYS A 194 -11.92 -2.92 -13.79
C CYS A 194 -11.91 -3.76 -15.06
N ASN A 195 -11.34 -4.95 -14.95
CA ASN A 195 -11.44 -6.00 -15.97
C ASN A 195 -11.87 -7.31 -15.31
N THR A 196 -13.00 -7.83 -15.72
CA THR A 196 -13.48 -9.13 -15.24
C THR A 196 -12.82 -10.28 -15.99
N SER A 197 -12.90 -11.48 -15.42
CA SER A 197 -12.36 -12.72 -16.02
C SER A 197 -12.98 -13.06 -17.38
N SER A 198 -14.18 -12.55 -17.68
CA SER A 198 -14.87 -12.74 -18.95
C SER A 198 -14.49 -11.74 -20.04
N MET A 199 -13.73 -10.70 -19.71
CA MET A 199 -13.30 -9.69 -20.69
C MET A 199 -12.17 -10.22 -21.59
N PRO A 200 -11.96 -9.61 -22.78
CA PRO A 200 -10.90 -10.01 -23.71
C PRO A 200 -9.51 -10.00 -23.03
N VAL A 201 -8.69 -10.99 -23.40
CA VAL A 201 -7.35 -11.20 -22.84
C VAL A 201 -6.46 -9.94 -22.98
N ALA A 202 -6.52 -9.29 -24.16
CA ALA A 202 -5.75 -8.07 -24.41
C ALA A 202 -6.15 -6.91 -23.48
N ALA A 203 -7.44 -6.81 -23.10
CA ALA A 203 -7.90 -5.83 -22.14
C ALA A 203 -7.36 -6.13 -20.72
N ARG A 204 -7.34 -7.41 -20.34
CA ARG A 204 -6.74 -7.86 -19.06
C ARG A 204 -5.23 -7.58 -19.03
N GLU A 205 -4.51 -7.92 -20.09
CA GLU A 205 -3.06 -7.67 -20.19
C GLU A 205 -2.71 -6.19 -20.14
N SER A 206 -3.50 -5.32 -20.77
CA SER A 206 -3.23 -3.89 -20.84
C SER A 206 -3.65 -3.12 -19.57
N SER A 207 -4.55 -3.63 -18.74
CA SER A 207 -5.12 -2.93 -17.58
C SER A 207 -4.04 -2.50 -16.56
N ILE A 208 -3.09 -3.36 -16.28
CA ILE A 208 -1.98 -3.08 -15.35
C ILE A 208 -1.12 -1.93 -15.87
N TYR A 209 -0.80 -1.95 -17.18
CA TYR A 209 -0.02 -0.86 -17.79
C TYR A 209 -0.78 0.46 -17.81
N MET A 210 -2.10 0.43 -18.00
CA MET A 210 -2.93 1.63 -17.92
C MET A 210 -2.90 2.21 -16.51
N GLY A 211 -3.09 1.39 -15.49
CA GLY A 211 -3.05 1.82 -14.08
C GLY A 211 -1.73 2.47 -13.70
N ILE A 212 -0.61 1.82 -14.01
CA ILE A 212 0.70 2.36 -13.66
C ILE A 212 1.03 3.63 -14.47
N THR A 213 0.57 3.75 -15.71
CA THR A 213 0.80 4.97 -16.51
C THR A 213 0.02 6.15 -15.95
N ILE A 214 -1.21 5.95 -15.49
CA ILE A 214 -2.00 6.98 -14.79
C ILE A 214 -1.30 7.36 -13.48
N ALA A 215 -0.80 6.38 -12.73
CA ALA A 215 -0.04 6.61 -11.51
C ALA A 215 1.21 7.47 -11.77
N GLU A 216 1.96 7.17 -12.84
CA GLU A 216 3.13 7.95 -13.23
C GLU A 216 2.76 9.39 -13.59
N TYR A 217 1.63 9.59 -14.26
CA TYR A 217 1.16 10.93 -14.60
C TYR A 217 0.86 11.76 -13.34
N TYR A 218 0.16 11.21 -12.36
CA TYR A 218 -0.08 11.88 -11.08
C TYR A 218 1.21 12.10 -10.28
N ARG A 219 2.14 11.14 -10.30
CA ARG A 219 3.48 11.32 -9.69
C ARG A 219 4.22 12.52 -10.28
N GLN A 220 4.11 12.75 -11.59
CA GLN A 220 4.73 13.90 -12.24
C GLN A 220 4.14 15.25 -11.79
N MET A 221 2.94 15.25 -11.22
CA MET A 221 2.37 16.45 -10.56
C MET A 221 2.95 16.69 -9.16
N GLY A 222 3.78 15.77 -8.63
CA GLY A 222 4.32 15.81 -7.26
C GLY A 222 3.34 15.25 -6.23
N LEU A 223 2.50 14.28 -6.63
CA LEU A 223 1.55 13.60 -5.74
C LEU A 223 2.08 12.23 -5.31
N ASN A 224 1.65 11.79 -4.14
CA ASN A 224 1.91 10.45 -3.63
C ASN A 224 0.76 9.53 -4.08
N VAL A 225 1.09 8.53 -4.85
CA VAL A 225 0.12 7.61 -5.46
C VAL A 225 0.30 6.21 -4.88
N LEU A 226 -0.81 5.61 -4.47
CA LEU A 226 -0.89 4.19 -4.14
C LEU A 226 -1.56 3.45 -5.28
N LEU A 227 -0.88 2.47 -5.86
CA LEU A 227 -1.44 1.58 -6.86
C LEU A 227 -1.66 0.20 -6.24
N LEU A 228 -2.91 -0.25 -6.25
CA LEU A 228 -3.34 -1.58 -5.83
C LEU A 228 -3.65 -2.41 -7.08
N ALA A 229 -2.94 -3.52 -7.26
CA ALA A 229 -3.15 -4.43 -8.41
C ALA A 229 -3.71 -5.76 -7.92
N ASP A 230 -4.98 -6.03 -8.20
CA ASP A 230 -5.67 -7.27 -7.84
C ASP A 230 -6.24 -7.97 -9.10
N SER A 231 -5.65 -9.06 -9.57
CA SER A 231 -4.41 -9.67 -9.09
C SER A 231 -3.37 -9.78 -10.22
N THR A 232 -2.12 -9.66 -9.85
CA THR A 232 -1.01 -9.83 -10.81
C THR A 232 -0.91 -11.26 -11.33
N SER A 233 -1.43 -12.27 -10.60
CA SER A 233 -1.55 -13.65 -11.09
C SER A 233 -2.49 -13.75 -12.32
N ARG A 234 -3.61 -13.02 -12.30
CA ARG A 234 -4.54 -12.98 -13.43
C ARG A 234 -3.95 -12.23 -14.64
N TRP A 235 -3.14 -11.22 -14.38
CA TRP A 235 -2.35 -10.56 -15.41
C TRP A 235 -1.33 -11.51 -16.05
N ALA A 236 -0.60 -12.29 -15.24
CA ALA A 236 0.32 -13.30 -15.73
C ALA A 236 -0.41 -14.39 -16.54
N GLN A 237 -1.61 -14.83 -16.13
CA GLN A 237 -2.46 -15.72 -16.91
C GLN A 237 -2.84 -15.11 -18.27
N ALA A 238 -3.16 -13.82 -18.33
CA ALA A 238 -3.42 -13.14 -19.59
C ALA A 238 -2.19 -13.15 -20.52
N MET A 239 -0.99 -12.91 -19.98
CA MET A 239 0.25 -13.04 -20.75
C MET A 239 0.45 -14.46 -21.29
N ARG A 240 0.19 -15.50 -20.47
CA ARG A 240 0.25 -16.91 -20.91
C ARG A 240 -0.73 -17.21 -22.05
N GLU A 241 -1.97 -16.71 -21.96
CA GLU A 241 -2.98 -16.88 -23.01
C GLU A 241 -2.57 -16.16 -24.32
N VAL A 242 -1.99 -14.97 -24.24
CA VAL A 242 -1.50 -14.23 -25.43
C VAL A 242 -0.33 -14.97 -26.07
N SER A 243 0.67 -15.38 -25.28
CA SER A 243 1.85 -16.14 -25.74
C SER A 243 1.44 -17.45 -26.42
N ALA A 244 0.51 -18.20 -25.82
CA ALA A 244 0.00 -19.44 -26.42
C ALA A 244 -0.70 -19.20 -27.77
N ARG A 245 -1.44 -18.10 -27.92
CA ARG A 245 -2.09 -17.75 -29.22
C ARG A 245 -1.10 -17.27 -30.28
N LEU A 246 0.06 -16.77 -29.86
CA LEU A 246 1.14 -16.37 -30.75
C LEU A 246 2.12 -17.52 -31.05
N GLU A 247 1.82 -18.73 -30.52
CA GLU A 247 2.66 -19.92 -30.68
C GLU A 247 4.11 -19.72 -30.23
N GLU A 248 4.32 -18.86 -29.21
CA GLU A 248 5.63 -18.66 -28.60
C GLU A 248 6.07 -19.90 -27.82
N ILE A 249 7.39 -20.15 -27.78
CA ILE A 249 7.92 -21.28 -27.00
C ILE A 249 7.64 -21.06 -25.51
N PRO A 250 6.91 -21.99 -24.85
CA PRO A 250 6.56 -21.84 -23.45
C PRO A 250 7.78 -22.05 -22.53
N GLY A 251 7.86 -21.28 -21.47
CA GLY A 251 8.75 -21.51 -20.35
C GLY A 251 8.11 -22.38 -19.26
N GLU A 252 8.52 -22.17 -18.03
CA GLU A 252 8.04 -22.88 -16.84
C GLU A 252 6.52 -22.69 -16.65
N GLU A 253 5.81 -23.76 -16.31
CA GLU A 253 4.33 -23.82 -16.18
C GLU A 253 3.56 -23.21 -17.38
N ALA A 254 4.12 -23.32 -18.57
CA ALA A 254 3.57 -22.74 -19.80
C ALA A 254 3.45 -21.20 -19.80
N PHE A 255 4.14 -20.50 -18.92
CA PHE A 255 4.29 -19.06 -18.99
C PHE A 255 5.29 -18.65 -20.08
N PRO A 256 5.18 -17.42 -20.64
CA PRO A 256 6.18 -16.93 -21.58
C PRO A 256 7.53 -16.75 -20.89
N ALA A 257 8.63 -16.97 -21.62
CA ALA A 257 10.00 -16.84 -21.11
C ALA A 257 10.31 -15.43 -20.56
N TYR A 258 9.58 -14.43 -21.02
CA TYR A 258 9.72 -13.02 -20.57
C TYR A 258 8.85 -12.66 -19.35
N LEU A 259 8.17 -13.61 -18.70
CA LEU A 259 7.30 -13.35 -17.54
C LEU A 259 8.02 -12.55 -16.46
N THR A 260 9.16 -13.03 -16.00
CA THR A 260 9.97 -12.40 -14.94
C THR A 260 10.34 -10.97 -15.29
N SER A 261 10.83 -10.73 -16.51
CA SER A 261 11.23 -9.38 -16.95
C SER A 261 10.03 -8.42 -17.04
N ARG A 262 8.83 -8.92 -17.39
CA ARG A 262 7.62 -8.10 -17.41
C ARG A 262 7.15 -7.73 -16.00
N ILE A 263 7.18 -8.67 -15.07
CA ILE A 263 6.86 -8.43 -13.66
C ILE A 263 7.84 -7.41 -13.08
N HIS A 264 9.14 -7.60 -13.27
CA HIS A 264 10.16 -6.66 -12.81
C HIS A 264 9.95 -5.27 -13.39
N SER A 265 9.77 -5.15 -14.71
CA SER A 265 9.53 -3.86 -15.38
C SER A 265 8.30 -3.13 -14.88
N PHE A 266 7.27 -3.84 -14.44
CA PHE A 266 6.08 -3.25 -13.81
C PHE A 266 6.41 -2.68 -12.43
N TYR A 267 7.01 -3.47 -11.54
CA TYR A 267 7.34 -3.03 -10.19
C TYR A 267 8.42 -1.95 -10.16
N GLU A 268 9.39 -1.97 -11.09
CA GLU A 268 10.40 -0.92 -11.24
C GLU A 268 9.85 0.46 -11.61
N ARG A 269 8.60 0.56 -12.03
CA ARG A 269 7.92 1.84 -12.27
C ARG A 269 7.53 2.56 -10.98
N ALA A 270 7.53 1.85 -9.83
CA ALA A 270 7.42 2.45 -8.50
C ALA A 270 8.63 3.36 -8.19
N GLY A 271 8.55 4.09 -7.12
CA GLY A 271 9.65 4.91 -6.61
C GLY A 271 9.27 6.36 -6.37
N VAL A 272 10.21 7.07 -5.78
CA VAL A 272 10.12 8.51 -5.50
C VAL A 272 10.92 9.27 -6.56
N ILE A 273 10.34 10.34 -7.08
CA ILE A 273 11.04 11.25 -7.99
C ILE A 273 10.92 12.69 -7.50
N GLU A 274 11.93 13.48 -7.79
CA GLU A 274 11.82 14.93 -7.79
C GLU A 274 11.46 15.38 -9.21
N THR A 275 10.29 16.00 -9.35
CA THR A 275 9.76 16.43 -10.63
C THR A 275 10.50 17.66 -11.15
N PRO A 276 10.39 18.02 -12.45
CA PRO A 276 10.94 19.28 -12.97
C PRO A 276 10.44 20.51 -12.23
N ASN A 277 9.29 20.43 -11.58
CA ASN A 277 8.71 21.49 -10.76
C ASN A 277 9.24 21.49 -9.30
N GLN A 278 10.35 20.80 -9.02
CA GLN A 278 11.00 20.70 -7.69
C GLN A 278 10.06 20.19 -6.59
N LYS A 279 9.12 19.30 -6.94
CA LYS A 279 8.24 18.62 -5.98
C LYS A 279 8.54 17.13 -5.96
N LEU A 280 8.47 16.54 -4.78
CA LEU A 280 8.55 15.08 -4.63
C LEU A 280 7.20 14.46 -4.96
N GLY A 281 7.21 13.45 -5.82
CA GLY A 281 6.07 12.58 -6.07
C GLY A 281 6.49 11.12 -5.93
N SER A 282 5.57 10.26 -5.51
CA SER A 282 5.86 8.85 -5.31
C SER A 282 4.79 7.94 -5.89
N ILE A 283 5.19 6.71 -6.25
CA ILE A 283 4.28 5.61 -6.54
C ILE A 283 4.66 4.44 -5.65
N SER A 284 3.76 4.06 -4.76
CA SER A 284 3.84 2.80 -4.01
C SER A 284 2.94 1.77 -4.68
N ILE A 285 3.44 0.55 -4.89
CA ILE A 285 2.68 -0.53 -5.53
C ILE A 285 2.43 -1.64 -4.51
N ILE A 286 1.17 -2.06 -4.39
CA ILE A 286 0.80 -3.28 -3.67
C ILE A 286 0.13 -4.23 -4.66
N GLY A 287 0.84 -5.29 -5.03
CA GLY A 287 0.32 -6.32 -5.93
C GLY A 287 -0.17 -7.53 -5.15
N ALA A 288 -1.43 -7.92 -5.37
CA ALA A 288 -1.94 -9.18 -4.86
C ALA A 288 -1.51 -10.32 -5.76
N VAL A 289 -1.03 -11.40 -5.17
CA VAL A 289 -0.74 -12.66 -5.85
C VAL A 289 -1.65 -13.74 -5.27
N SER A 290 -2.18 -14.60 -6.14
CA SER A 290 -3.05 -15.70 -5.74
C SER A 290 -2.41 -17.02 -6.20
N PRO A 291 -1.41 -17.53 -5.46
CA PRO A 291 -0.75 -18.77 -5.85
C PRO A 291 -1.73 -19.95 -5.81
N ALA A 292 -1.73 -20.76 -6.87
CA ALA A 292 -2.57 -21.93 -6.96
C ALA A 292 -2.24 -22.93 -5.84
N GLY A 293 -3.24 -23.37 -5.08
CA GLY A 293 -3.03 -24.29 -3.95
C GLY A 293 -2.21 -23.70 -2.79
N GLY A 294 -1.89 -22.39 -2.81
CA GLY A 294 -1.01 -21.77 -1.82
C GLY A 294 0.47 -22.08 -2.02
N ASN A 295 0.86 -22.56 -3.18
CA ASN A 295 2.24 -22.85 -3.53
C ASN A 295 3.00 -21.59 -3.91
N PHE A 296 3.92 -21.15 -3.05
CA PHE A 296 4.76 -19.97 -3.31
C PHE A 296 5.92 -20.21 -4.29
N ASP A 297 6.16 -21.48 -4.69
CA ASP A 297 7.21 -21.82 -5.65
C ASP A 297 6.76 -21.61 -7.11
N GLU A 298 5.50 -21.19 -7.34
CA GLU A 298 5.02 -20.86 -8.67
C GLU A 298 5.81 -19.69 -9.31
N PRO A 299 5.99 -19.68 -10.65
CA PRO A 299 6.83 -18.69 -11.34
C PRO A 299 6.44 -17.23 -11.09
N VAL A 300 5.13 -16.93 -10.97
CA VAL A 300 4.63 -15.56 -10.76
C VAL A 300 5.00 -15.05 -9.37
N THR A 301 4.81 -15.88 -8.35
CA THR A 301 5.17 -15.53 -6.97
C THR A 301 6.68 -15.36 -6.84
N GLN A 302 7.47 -16.29 -7.36
CA GLN A 302 8.93 -16.22 -7.31
C GLN A 302 9.48 -14.98 -8.04
N ALA A 303 8.99 -14.70 -9.26
CA ALA A 303 9.38 -13.50 -9.99
C ALA A 303 9.02 -12.21 -9.22
N THR A 304 7.89 -12.20 -8.51
CA THR A 304 7.48 -11.04 -7.71
C THR A 304 8.34 -10.88 -6.46
N LEU A 305 8.66 -11.97 -5.76
CA LEU A 305 9.53 -11.96 -4.57
C LEU A 305 10.91 -11.35 -4.84
N MET A 306 11.45 -11.54 -6.04
CA MET A 306 12.77 -11.01 -6.42
C MET A 306 12.82 -9.48 -6.55
N VAL A 307 11.67 -8.79 -6.64
CA VAL A 307 11.62 -7.36 -6.98
C VAL A 307 10.90 -6.52 -5.93
N VAL A 308 10.22 -7.13 -4.95
CA VAL A 308 9.47 -6.39 -3.95
C VAL A 308 10.28 -6.08 -2.70
N ASP A 309 10.07 -4.89 -2.13
CA ASP A 309 10.68 -4.48 -0.87
C ASP A 309 9.99 -5.12 0.34
N THR A 310 8.67 -5.37 0.25
CA THR A 310 7.84 -5.89 1.33
C THR A 310 6.98 -7.06 0.85
N PHE A 311 6.92 -8.11 1.64
CA PHE A 311 6.14 -9.31 1.38
C PHE A 311 5.19 -9.57 2.55
N LEU A 312 3.90 -9.46 2.29
CA LEU A 312 2.82 -9.63 3.27
C LEU A 312 2.09 -10.94 3.01
N CYS A 313 2.66 -12.04 3.48
CA CYS A 313 2.09 -13.37 3.31
C CYS A 313 0.80 -13.52 4.12
N LEU A 314 -0.34 -13.76 3.46
CA LEU A 314 -1.60 -14.03 4.13
C LEU A 314 -1.76 -15.52 4.41
N SER A 315 -2.02 -15.84 5.69
CA SER A 315 -2.19 -17.19 6.19
C SER A 315 -3.66 -17.59 6.28
N ARG A 316 -4.00 -18.73 5.67
CA ARG A 316 -5.34 -19.28 5.79
C ARG A 316 -5.63 -19.75 7.24
N SER A 317 -4.65 -20.33 7.91
CA SER A 317 -4.81 -20.78 9.29
C SER A 317 -5.14 -19.64 10.25
N LEU A 318 -4.49 -18.48 10.08
CA LEU A 318 -4.82 -17.28 10.87
C LEU A 318 -6.23 -16.76 10.55
N SER A 319 -6.62 -16.78 9.27
CA SER A 319 -7.97 -16.39 8.84
C SER A 319 -9.03 -17.33 9.42
N ASP A 320 -8.82 -18.65 9.37
CA ASP A 320 -9.72 -19.65 9.95
C ASP A 320 -9.84 -19.50 11.48
N GLN A 321 -8.76 -19.06 12.15
CA GLN A 321 -8.73 -18.70 13.58
C GLN A 321 -9.33 -17.29 13.85
N ARG A 322 -9.77 -16.57 12.84
CA ARG A 322 -10.28 -15.19 12.94
C ARG A 322 -9.25 -14.19 13.51
N ARG A 323 -7.97 -14.43 13.27
CA ARG A 323 -6.88 -13.51 13.63
C ARG A 323 -6.60 -12.55 12.48
N TYR A 324 -7.20 -11.36 12.52
CA TYR A 324 -7.05 -10.35 11.47
C TYR A 324 -6.20 -9.15 11.92
N PRO A 325 -5.38 -8.55 11.02
CA PRO A 325 -5.07 -9.02 9.67
C PRO A 325 -4.33 -10.37 9.69
N ALA A 326 -4.73 -11.27 8.76
CA ALA A 326 -4.21 -12.64 8.72
C ALA A 326 -2.80 -12.72 8.10
N ILE A 327 -1.94 -11.76 8.41
CA ILE A 327 -0.56 -11.67 7.92
C ILE A 327 0.32 -12.64 8.72
N SER A 328 1.00 -13.57 8.05
CA SER A 328 1.93 -14.51 8.68
C SER A 328 3.11 -13.76 9.31
N ARG A 329 3.41 -14.09 10.59
CA ARG A 329 4.46 -13.43 11.36
C ARG A 329 5.85 -13.98 11.03
N ASP A 330 5.93 -15.20 10.54
CA ASP A 330 7.15 -15.93 10.22
C ASP A 330 7.53 -15.85 8.74
N LEU A 331 6.54 -15.81 7.82
CA LEU A 331 6.78 -15.79 6.38
C LEU A 331 6.87 -14.39 5.78
N SER A 332 6.29 -13.39 6.46
CA SER A 332 6.31 -12.00 5.96
C SER A 332 7.61 -11.29 6.28
N TYR A 333 8.03 -10.40 5.40
CA TYR A 333 9.22 -9.56 5.61
C TYR A 333 9.08 -8.17 5.01
N SER A 334 9.91 -7.25 5.47
CA SER A 334 10.13 -5.95 4.86
C SER A 334 11.60 -5.56 4.94
N SER A 335 12.18 -5.15 3.83
CA SER A 335 13.53 -4.57 3.78
C SER A 335 13.55 -3.11 4.23
N ASN A 336 12.38 -2.52 4.45
CA ASN A 336 12.22 -1.10 4.76
C ASN A 336 12.38 -0.77 6.26
N ILE A 337 12.58 -1.76 7.14
CA ILE A 337 12.65 -1.55 8.60
C ILE A 337 13.68 -0.48 9.00
N PRO A 338 14.93 -0.50 8.50
CA PRO A 338 15.92 0.52 8.89
C PRO A 338 15.52 1.94 8.46
N ALA A 339 14.98 2.08 7.25
CA ALA A 339 14.58 3.39 6.73
C ALA A 339 13.30 3.93 7.44
N ALA A 340 12.39 3.04 7.82
CA ALA A 340 11.23 3.41 8.65
C ALA A 340 11.66 3.85 10.05
N ALA A 341 12.62 3.16 10.65
CA ALA A 341 13.19 3.54 11.95
C ALA A 341 13.89 4.90 11.88
N GLU A 342 14.67 5.16 10.85
CA GLU A 342 15.32 6.47 10.66
C GLU A 342 14.28 7.60 10.47
N PHE A 343 13.19 7.34 9.74
CA PHE A 343 12.08 8.28 9.59
C PHE A 343 11.43 8.61 10.96
N LEU A 344 11.25 7.60 11.81
CA LEU A 344 10.62 7.73 13.11
C LEU A 344 11.56 8.19 14.22
N LYS A 345 12.86 8.30 13.97
CA LYS A 345 13.89 8.60 14.98
C LYS A 345 13.62 9.86 15.81
N LYS A 346 12.97 10.85 15.21
CA LYS A 346 12.62 12.10 15.93
C LYS A 346 11.49 11.92 16.95
N SER A 347 10.55 11.00 16.68
CA SER A 347 9.37 10.73 17.52
C SER A 347 9.55 9.51 18.43
N ALA A 348 10.40 8.57 18.01
CA ALA A 348 10.65 7.31 18.71
C ALA A 348 12.11 6.85 18.46
N ALA A 349 13.04 7.35 19.27
CA ALA A 349 14.48 7.07 19.11
C ALA A 349 14.81 5.56 19.17
N ASP A 350 14.07 4.81 19.99
CA ASP A 350 14.30 3.39 20.24
C ASP A 350 13.41 2.48 19.37
N TRP A 351 12.72 3.02 18.36
CA TRP A 351 11.74 2.30 17.56
C TRP A 351 12.31 1.01 16.92
N GLU A 352 13.50 1.09 16.35
CA GLU A 352 14.14 -0.07 15.73
C GLU A 352 14.40 -1.18 16.74
N TYR A 353 14.90 -0.84 17.95
CA TYR A 353 15.13 -1.78 19.03
C TYR A 353 13.82 -2.42 19.49
N SER A 354 12.76 -1.65 19.66
CA SER A 354 11.43 -2.12 20.06
C SER A 354 10.88 -3.12 19.02
N VAL A 355 10.94 -2.80 17.74
CA VAL A 355 10.49 -3.68 16.64
C VAL A 355 11.31 -4.97 16.60
N GLN A 356 12.64 -4.88 16.72
CA GLN A 356 13.51 -6.06 16.73
C GLN A 356 13.23 -6.96 17.96
N THR A 357 13.00 -6.37 19.12
CA THR A 357 12.63 -7.09 20.34
C THR A 357 11.28 -7.80 20.17
N ALA A 358 10.27 -7.11 19.64
CA ALA A 358 8.96 -7.70 19.37
C ALA A 358 9.05 -8.87 18.37
N ARG A 359 9.85 -8.72 17.32
CA ARG A 359 10.10 -9.82 16.34
C ARG A 359 10.76 -11.02 16.98
N ARG A 360 11.76 -10.81 17.83
CA ARG A 360 12.43 -11.87 18.55
C ARG A 360 11.44 -12.65 19.44
N ILE A 361 10.64 -11.94 20.25
CA ILE A 361 9.63 -12.56 21.12
C ILE A 361 8.59 -13.36 20.31
N LEU A 362 8.16 -12.83 19.15
CA LEU A 362 7.24 -13.55 18.26
C LEU A 362 7.86 -14.86 17.74
N LEU A 363 9.09 -14.84 17.26
CA LEU A 363 9.75 -16.01 16.67
C LEU A 363 10.05 -17.06 17.77
N GLU A 364 10.64 -16.64 18.89
CA GLU A 364 10.90 -17.54 20.04
C GLU A 364 9.60 -18.16 20.55
N GLY A 365 8.54 -17.36 20.69
CA GLY A 365 7.23 -17.84 21.13
C GLY A 365 6.58 -18.82 20.16
N LEU A 366 6.75 -18.64 18.83
CA LEU A 366 6.28 -19.60 17.82
C LEU A 366 7.03 -20.95 17.91
N GLU A 367 8.33 -20.93 18.18
CA GLU A 367 9.11 -22.15 18.37
C GLU A 367 8.69 -22.90 19.67
N ILE A 368 8.39 -22.14 20.73
CA ILE A 368 7.88 -22.71 21.96
C ILE A 368 6.50 -23.34 21.76
N GLU A 369 5.61 -22.66 21.02
CA GLU A 369 4.28 -23.15 20.65
C GLU A 369 4.38 -24.48 19.91
N LYS A 370 5.25 -24.60 18.91
CA LYS A 370 5.50 -25.86 18.19
C LYS A 370 6.00 -26.98 19.12
N ARG A 371 6.84 -26.62 20.10
CA ARG A 371 7.29 -27.61 21.14
C ARG A 371 6.14 -28.04 22.03
N MET A 372 5.28 -27.07 22.46
CA MET A 372 4.10 -27.35 23.28
C MET A 372 3.13 -28.32 22.60
N ASP A 373 2.92 -28.18 21.29
CA ASP A 373 2.06 -29.07 20.51
C ASP A 373 2.55 -30.53 20.51
N VAL A 374 3.84 -30.75 20.72
CA VAL A 374 4.44 -32.09 20.74
C VAL A 374 4.52 -32.69 22.15
N VAL A 375 4.96 -31.89 23.14
CA VAL A 375 5.27 -32.41 24.48
C VAL A 375 4.21 -32.06 25.54
N GLY A 376 3.26 -31.19 25.22
CA GLY A 376 2.26 -30.67 26.15
C GLY A 376 2.74 -29.44 26.93
N GLU A 377 1.79 -28.64 27.40
CA GLU A 377 2.02 -27.37 28.10
C GLU A 377 2.78 -27.54 29.40
N ASP A 378 2.47 -28.61 30.18
CA ASP A 378 3.06 -28.89 31.50
C ASP A 378 4.54 -29.22 31.41
N ALA A 379 5.03 -29.67 30.26
CA ALA A 379 6.45 -30.04 30.07
C ALA A 379 7.34 -28.81 29.75
N ILE A 380 6.78 -27.65 29.50
CA ILE A 380 7.53 -26.43 29.18
C ILE A 380 8.00 -25.73 30.46
N GLN A 381 9.26 -25.31 30.47
CA GLN A 381 9.82 -24.59 31.63
C GLN A 381 9.18 -23.19 31.74
N MET A 382 9.00 -22.67 32.96
CA MET A 382 8.33 -21.41 33.23
C MET A 382 8.90 -20.21 32.44
N PRO A 383 10.22 -20.00 32.26
CA PRO A 383 10.75 -18.90 31.47
C PRO A 383 10.32 -18.98 30.00
N ASP A 384 10.33 -20.15 29.41
CA ASP A 384 9.86 -20.39 28.02
C ASP A 384 8.35 -20.13 27.92
N TYR A 385 7.60 -20.66 28.91
CA TYR A 385 6.16 -20.45 28.95
C TYR A 385 5.78 -18.95 29.06
N VAL A 386 6.49 -18.16 29.85
CA VAL A 386 6.32 -16.72 29.93
C VAL A 386 6.64 -16.03 28.58
N THR A 387 7.65 -16.50 27.87
CA THR A 387 7.98 -16.00 26.52
C THR A 387 6.84 -16.30 25.54
N TYR A 388 6.28 -17.50 25.58
CA TYR A 388 5.08 -17.85 24.82
C TYR A 388 3.90 -16.94 25.18
N LEU A 389 3.63 -16.70 26.46
CA LEU A 389 2.54 -15.81 26.88
C LEU A 389 2.76 -14.34 26.45
N LYS A 390 4.00 -13.85 26.44
CA LYS A 390 4.33 -12.53 25.88
C LYS A 390 4.03 -12.46 24.39
N LYS A 391 4.36 -13.50 23.63
CA LYS A 391 4.04 -13.64 22.20
C LYS A 391 2.52 -13.63 21.99
N GLU A 392 1.77 -14.45 22.72
CA GLU A 392 0.31 -14.50 22.64
C GLU A 392 -0.32 -13.13 22.96
N LEU A 393 0.16 -12.48 24.03
CA LEU A 393 -0.29 -11.15 24.41
C LEU A 393 -0.10 -10.15 23.26
N PHE A 394 1.09 -10.11 22.66
CA PHE A 394 1.40 -9.19 21.56
C PHE A 394 0.59 -9.51 20.31
N ASP A 395 0.46 -10.77 19.95
CA ASP A 395 -0.30 -11.19 18.77
C ASP A 395 -1.79 -10.84 18.90
N PHE A 396 -2.40 -11.10 20.05
CA PHE A 396 -3.85 -10.87 20.26
C PHE A 396 -4.24 -9.44 20.63
N SER A 397 -3.37 -8.65 21.21
CA SER A 397 -3.73 -7.31 21.68
C SER A 397 -3.00 -6.17 20.97
N TYR A 398 -1.93 -6.45 20.21
CA TYR A 398 -1.28 -5.45 19.37
C TYR A 398 -1.47 -5.72 17.87
N LEU A 399 -1.10 -6.93 17.41
CA LEU A 399 -1.11 -7.25 15.97
C LEU A 399 -2.52 -7.51 15.44
N GLN A 400 -3.39 -8.09 16.24
CA GLN A 400 -4.79 -8.23 15.88
C GLN A 400 -5.49 -6.87 15.94
N GLN A 401 -6.26 -6.57 14.90
CA GLN A 401 -6.95 -5.29 14.75
C GLN A 401 -8.35 -5.53 14.17
N ASN A 402 -9.37 -4.88 14.77
CA ASN A 402 -10.75 -5.08 14.36
C ASN A 402 -11.13 -4.08 13.25
N ALA A 403 -11.32 -4.59 12.04
CA ALA A 403 -11.67 -3.78 10.88
C ALA A 403 -13.09 -3.17 10.94
N PHE A 404 -13.94 -3.61 11.86
CA PHE A 404 -15.33 -3.16 12.01
C PHE A 404 -15.54 -2.20 13.20
N ASP A 405 -14.51 -1.98 14.00
CA ASP A 405 -14.55 -1.03 15.11
C ASP A 405 -14.07 0.35 14.66
N GLN A 406 -14.70 1.42 15.12
CA GLN A 406 -14.40 2.77 14.67
C GLN A 406 -13.02 3.28 15.15
N GLU A 407 -12.59 2.85 16.35
CA GLU A 407 -11.33 3.28 16.96
C GLU A 407 -10.17 2.36 16.60
N ASP A 408 -10.43 1.04 16.56
CA ASP A 408 -9.37 0.04 16.34
C ASP A 408 -9.02 -0.15 14.86
N VAL A 409 -9.95 0.17 13.94
CA VAL A 409 -9.73 0.00 12.48
C VAL A 409 -8.54 0.79 11.95
N TYR A 410 -8.25 1.94 12.55
CA TYR A 410 -7.15 2.81 12.19
C TYR A 410 -6.34 3.23 13.41
N CYS A 411 -5.10 2.78 13.48
CA CYS A 411 -4.18 3.15 14.55
C CYS A 411 -3.10 4.10 13.99
N PRO A 412 -3.18 5.41 14.26
CA PRO A 412 -2.18 6.38 13.79
C PRO A 412 -0.81 6.07 14.38
N MET A 413 0.28 6.46 13.69
CA MET A 413 1.64 6.12 14.06
C MET A 413 2.01 6.59 15.48
N ASP A 414 1.56 7.77 15.90
CA ASP A 414 1.75 8.28 17.27
C ASP A 414 1.20 7.31 18.33
N ARG A 415 0.01 6.74 18.07
CA ARG A 415 -0.61 5.75 18.95
C ARG A 415 0.16 4.43 18.94
N GLN A 416 0.65 4.00 17.77
CA GLN A 416 1.47 2.80 17.67
C GLN A 416 2.76 2.93 18.48
N VAL A 417 3.42 4.09 18.42
CA VAL A 417 4.61 4.40 19.23
C VAL A 417 4.31 4.36 20.73
N GLU A 418 3.18 4.94 21.16
CA GLU A 418 2.80 4.90 22.58
C GLU A 418 2.49 3.48 23.07
N LEU A 419 1.76 2.71 22.29
CA LEU A 419 1.45 1.32 22.62
C LEU A 419 2.73 0.49 22.69
N MET A 420 3.65 0.64 21.72
CA MET A 420 4.90 -0.11 21.71
C MET A 420 5.72 0.10 22.96
N LYS A 421 5.76 1.31 23.53
CA LYS A 421 6.43 1.57 24.82
C LYS A 421 5.86 0.76 25.98
N VAL A 422 4.56 0.48 25.97
CA VAL A 422 3.94 -0.40 26.97
C VAL A 422 4.41 -1.85 26.77
N TYR A 423 4.48 -2.32 25.52
CA TYR A 423 4.99 -3.66 25.22
C TYR A 423 6.48 -3.81 25.50
N ASP A 424 7.29 -2.76 25.29
CA ASP A 424 8.71 -2.78 25.65
C ASP A 424 8.89 -3.02 27.16
N LYS A 425 8.07 -2.39 28.01
CA LYS A 425 8.05 -2.67 29.45
C LYS A 425 7.70 -4.13 29.75
N ILE A 426 6.67 -4.68 29.08
CA ILE A 426 6.24 -6.08 29.24
C ILE A 426 7.34 -7.04 28.77
N PHE A 427 7.98 -6.77 27.65
CA PHE A 427 9.03 -7.64 27.09
C PHE A 427 10.28 -7.65 27.98
N ALA A 428 10.66 -6.50 28.54
CA ALA A 428 11.80 -6.39 29.45
C ALA A 428 11.53 -6.97 30.83
N SER A 429 10.26 -7.13 31.24
CA SER A 429 9.89 -7.58 32.58
C SER A 429 10.19 -9.06 32.82
N PRO A 430 10.97 -9.43 33.82
CA PRO A 430 11.29 -10.83 34.18
C PRO A 430 10.19 -11.41 35.08
N PHE A 431 9.02 -11.70 34.51
CA PHE A 431 7.90 -12.28 35.25
C PHE A 431 8.24 -13.70 35.73
N LEU A 432 8.05 -13.94 37.03
CA LEU A 432 8.25 -15.24 37.68
C LEU A 432 6.93 -15.70 38.31
N PHE A 433 6.38 -16.79 37.86
CA PHE A 433 5.13 -17.34 38.39
C PHE A 433 5.36 -18.71 39.05
N LYS A 434 4.51 -19.02 40.03
CA LYS A 434 4.57 -20.31 40.77
C LYS A 434 4.13 -21.50 39.92
N ASN A 435 3.21 -21.29 39.00
CA ASN A 435 2.67 -22.30 38.10
C ASN A 435 2.08 -21.68 36.83
N HIS A 436 1.85 -22.50 35.80
CA HIS A 436 1.32 -22.13 34.51
C HIS A 436 -0.05 -21.49 34.60
N ASP A 437 -0.96 -22.00 35.43
CA ASP A 437 -2.32 -21.45 35.59
C ASP A 437 -2.32 -19.99 36.07
N THR A 438 -1.46 -19.67 37.04
CA THR A 438 -1.35 -18.30 37.56
C THR A 438 -0.79 -17.36 36.50
N ALA A 439 0.24 -17.77 35.79
CA ALA A 439 0.83 -17.04 34.67
C ALA A 439 -0.23 -16.75 33.61
N ARG A 440 -0.93 -17.79 33.16
CA ARG A 440 -1.98 -17.68 32.13
C ARG A 440 -3.09 -16.72 32.53
N LYS A 441 -3.64 -16.83 33.74
CA LYS A 441 -4.68 -15.93 34.25
C LYS A 441 -4.22 -14.47 34.28
N SER A 442 -3.00 -14.21 34.73
CA SER A 442 -2.43 -12.86 34.80
C SER A 442 -2.27 -12.24 33.40
N PHE A 443 -1.72 -13.02 32.45
CA PHE A 443 -1.57 -12.55 31.07
C PHE A 443 -2.90 -12.39 30.34
N LEU A 444 -3.91 -13.24 30.57
CA LEU A 444 -5.25 -13.08 30.01
C LEU A 444 -5.95 -11.81 30.54
N SER A 445 -5.80 -11.50 31.83
CA SER A 445 -6.30 -10.25 32.40
C SER A 445 -5.66 -9.03 31.73
N LEU A 446 -4.33 -9.02 31.62
CA LEU A 446 -3.58 -7.96 30.96
C LEU A 446 -3.96 -7.82 29.47
N GLN A 447 -4.15 -8.94 28.77
CA GLN A 447 -4.61 -8.97 27.38
C GLN A 447 -5.96 -8.28 27.19
N ASN A 448 -6.92 -8.53 28.08
CA ASN A 448 -8.25 -7.91 28.03
C ASN A 448 -8.16 -6.40 28.26
N GLU A 449 -7.32 -5.95 29.19
CA GLU A 449 -7.10 -4.53 29.46
C GLU A 449 -6.47 -3.80 28.25
N LEU A 450 -5.45 -4.43 27.61
CA LEU A 450 -4.83 -3.91 26.39
C LEU A 450 -5.80 -3.89 25.22
N LYS A 451 -6.66 -4.90 25.05
CA LYS A 451 -7.71 -4.88 24.04
C LYS A 451 -8.69 -3.75 24.27
N ASN A 452 -9.14 -3.54 25.51
CA ASN A 452 -10.04 -2.44 25.85
C ASN A 452 -9.39 -1.07 25.55
N LEU A 453 -8.09 -0.93 25.77
CA LEU A 453 -7.35 0.28 25.40
C LEU A 453 -7.42 0.56 23.89
N ASN A 454 -7.37 -0.49 23.05
CA ASN A 454 -7.47 -0.33 21.59
C ASN A 454 -8.84 0.20 21.13
N TYR A 455 -9.91 -0.11 21.86
CA TYR A 455 -11.27 0.37 21.58
C TYR A 455 -11.60 1.75 22.22
N THR A 456 -10.62 2.37 22.88
CA THR A 456 -10.81 3.67 23.52
C THR A 456 -10.22 4.77 22.64
N ALA A 457 -10.96 5.88 22.47
CA ALA A 457 -10.51 7.01 21.64
C ALA A 457 -9.13 7.53 22.08
N PHE A 458 -8.20 7.62 21.14
CA PHE A 458 -6.83 8.01 21.40
C PHE A 458 -6.73 9.41 22.04
N ARG A 459 -5.91 9.54 23.08
CA ARG A 459 -5.71 10.77 23.87
C ARG A 459 -6.92 11.26 24.67
N SER A 460 -8.03 10.48 24.74
CA SER A 460 -9.13 10.78 25.66
C SER A 460 -8.72 10.55 27.12
N GLU A 461 -9.50 11.11 28.05
CA GLU A 461 -9.32 10.90 29.49
C GLU A 461 -9.38 9.40 29.84
N SER A 462 -10.38 8.70 29.31
CA SER A 462 -10.53 7.25 29.47
C SER A 462 -9.33 6.45 28.93
N TYR A 463 -8.69 6.93 27.84
CA TYR A 463 -7.49 6.30 27.31
C TYR A 463 -6.34 6.40 28.30
N GLN A 464 -6.14 7.58 28.92
CA GLN A 464 -5.07 7.81 29.90
C GLN A 464 -5.29 7.01 31.19
N GLU A 465 -6.55 6.93 31.66
CA GLU A 465 -6.91 6.10 32.80
C GLU A 465 -6.67 4.62 32.55
N ASN A 466 -7.10 4.11 31.40
CA ASN A 466 -6.87 2.71 31.01
C ASN A 466 -5.38 2.39 30.89
N LYS A 467 -4.59 3.29 30.29
CA LYS A 467 -3.15 3.15 30.17
C LYS A 467 -2.48 3.11 31.56
N SER A 468 -2.84 4.02 32.47
CA SER A 468 -2.30 4.04 33.83
C SER A 468 -2.64 2.76 34.60
N ARG A 469 -3.85 2.24 34.43
CA ARG A 469 -4.28 0.97 35.02
C ARG A 469 -3.44 -0.21 34.51
N ILE A 470 -3.16 -0.25 33.21
CA ILE A 470 -2.29 -1.28 32.61
C ILE A 470 -0.86 -1.19 33.17
N GLU A 471 -0.29 0.00 33.27
CA GLU A 471 1.05 0.19 33.84
C GLU A 471 1.12 -0.29 35.28
N LYS A 472 0.12 0.06 36.11
CA LYS A 472 -0.02 -0.44 37.48
C LYS A 472 -0.14 -1.96 37.54
N ARG A 473 -0.92 -2.55 36.61
CA ARG A 473 -1.08 -4.00 36.51
C ARG A 473 0.25 -4.73 36.22
N ILE A 474 1.07 -4.15 35.32
CA ILE A 474 2.40 -4.70 35.03
C ILE A 474 3.28 -4.67 36.31
N GLU A 475 3.24 -3.61 37.10
CA GLU A 475 3.96 -3.48 38.36
C GLU A 475 3.46 -4.51 39.39
N GLU A 476 2.15 -4.68 39.56
CA GLU A 476 1.55 -5.70 40.43
C GLU A 476 1.96 -7.13 40.05
N MET A 477 2.05 -7.43 38.74
CA MET A 477 2.53 -8.70 38.24
C MET A 477 4.01 -8.95 38.59
N LEU A 478 4.85 -7.91 38.60
CA LEU A 478 6.24 -7.98 39.01
C LEU A 478 6.41 -8.17 40.51
N ASP A 479 5.54 -7.56 41.33
CA ASP A 479 5.59 -7.68 42.80
C ASP A 479 5.05 -9.03 43.29
N THR A 480 4.10 -9.63 42.59
CA THR A 480 3.61 -11.00 42.91
C THR A 480 4.67 -12.06 42.62
N CYS A 481 5.73 -11.69 41.92
CA CYS A 481 6.88 -12.54 41.59
C CYS A 481 8.02 -12.50 42.65
N LYS A 482 7.94 -11.58 43.63
CA LYS A 482 8.85 -11.53 44.77
C LYS A 482 8.33 -12.43 45.93
#